data_3de53e2e3deac9441810feeb50a7721d
#
_entry.id   3de53e2e3deac9441810feeb50a7721d
#
_cell.length_a   1.000
_cell.length_b   1.000
_cell.length_c   1.000
_cell.angle_alpha   90.00
_cell.angle_beta   90.00
_cell.angle_gamma   90.00
#
_symmetry.space_group_name_H-M   'P 1'
#
loop_
_entity.id
_entity.type
_entity.pdbx_description
1 polymer ?
#
loop_
_entity_poly.entity_id
_entity_poly.type
_entity_poly.pdbx_seq_one_letter_code
_entity_poly.pdbx_strand_id
1 'polypeptide(L)'
;MNMTKKVTKILVDEMDDGMDEKLRSIGYDAFSVKKLRANGLKLHTDFSIINYAMENKMILVTRDTESGQACEENNIPCILLDSEEIFKIFLGRLEDYN
;
A
#
# COMPACT_ATOMS: atom_id res chain seq x y z
N MET A 1 6.46 -21.12 14.76
CA MET A 1 6.52 -20.37 14.50
C MET A 1 7.09 -19.69 13.89
N ASN A 2 6.62 -19.56 13.51
CA ASN A 2 7.31 -18.91 12.80
C ASN A 2 7.57 -17.64 13.18
N MET A 3 8.34 -17.51 13.85
CA MET A 3 8.77 -16.37 14.20
C MET A 3 9.50 -15.79 13.17
N THR A 4 9.33 -16.29 12.09
CA THR A 4 10.05 -15.85 10.98
C THR A 4 9.75 -14.42 10.71
N LYS A 5 10.73 -13.62 10.59
CA LYS A 5 10.57 -12.28 10.22
C LYS A 5 9.99 -12.18 8.85
N LYS A 6 9.02 -11.33 8.68
CA LYS A 6 8.44 -11.10 7.37
C LYS A 6 9.39 -10.28 6.54
N VAL A 7 9.85 -10.85 5.43
CA VAL A 7 10.86 -10.19 4.60
C VAL A 7 10.27 -9.26 3.55
N THR A 8 8.96 -9.30 3.36
CA THR A 8 8.32 -8.44 2.37
C THR A 8 8.31 -6.99 2.84
N LYS A 9 8.78 -6.10 1.98
CA LYS A 9 8.72 -4.68 2.24
C LYS A 9 7.48 -4.10 1.60
N ILE A 10 6.83 -3.19 2.29
CA ILE A 10 5.57 -2.62 1.83
C ILE A 10 5.68 -1.11 1.79
N LEU A 11 5.22 -0.51 0.69
CA LEU A 11 5.14 0.93 0.55
C LEU A 11 3.67 1.32 0.52
N VAL A 12 3.24 2.09 1.51
CA VAL A 12 1.84 2.50 1.65
C VAL A 12 1.67 3.88 1.03
N ASP A 13 0.73 4.00 0.09
CA ASP A 13 0.44 5.27 -0.56
C ASP A 13 -0.15 6.26 0.45
N GLU A 14 -0.09 7.55 0.12
CA GLU A 14 -0.44 8.58 1.09
C GLU A 14 -1.87 8.54 1.58
N MET A 15 -2.80 8.02 0.79
CA MET A 15 -4.20 7.93 1.22
C MET A 15 -4.38 6.97 2.38
N ASP A 16 -3.43 6.08 2.60
CA ASP A 16 -3.49 5.12 3.70
C ASP A 16 -2.37 5.32 4.70
N ASP A 17 -1.88 6.56 4.81
CA ASP A 17 -0.85 6.87 5.79
C ASP A 17 -1.33 6.48 7.18
N GLY A 18 -0.48 5.82 7.92
CA GLY A 18 -0.85 5.21 9.21
C GLY A 18 -0.93 3.71 9.14
N MET A 19 -1.24 3.15 7.97
CA MET A 19 -1.26 1.70 7.80
C MET A 19 0.15 1.13 7.96
N ASP A 20 1.17 1.91 7.60
CA ASP A 20 2.55 1.49 7.76
C ASP A 20 2.88 1.22 9.23
N GLU A 21 2.36 2.03 10.14
CA GLU A 21 2.59 1.83 11.57
C GLU A 21 1.92 0.55 12.06
N LYS A 22 0.71 0.30 11.60
CA LYS A 22 0.00 -0.93 11.97
C LYS A 22 0.73 -2.16 11.45
N LEU A 23 1.22 -2.08 10.22
CA LEU A 23 1.95 -3.19 9.62
C LEU A 23 3.26 -3.45 10.37
N ARG A 24 3.97 -2.39 10.73
CA ARG A 24 5.21 -2.55 11.48
C ARG A 24 4.95 -3.19 12.84
N SER A 25 3.83 -2.86 13.46
CA SER A 25 3.50 -3.41 14.78
C SER A 25 3.28 -4.92 14.75
N ILE A 26 3.00 -5.49 13.59
CA ILE A 26 2.80 -6.93 13.45
C ILE A 26 3.93 -7.60 12.65
N GLY A 27 5.06 -6.90 12.48
CA GLY A 27 6.28 -7.52 11.99
C GLY A 27 6.65 -7.25 10.54
N TYR A 28 5.87 -6.44 9.81
CA TYR A 28 6.22 -6.11 8.44
C TYR A 28 7.16 -4.91 8.38
N ASP A 29 7.98 -4.88 7.34
CA ASP A 29 8.87 -3.76 7.07
C ASP A 29 8.12 -2.81 6.15
N ALA A 30 7.39 -1.87 6.73
CA ALA A 30 6.48 -1.01 5.99
C ALA A 30 6.87 0.45 6.06
N PHE A 31 6.66 1.15 4.95
CA PHE A 31 7.03 2.55 4.78
C PHE A 31 5.83 3.31 4.24
N SER A 32 5.78 4.60 4.49
CA SER A 32 4.71 5.46 4.02
C SER A 32 5.27 6.47 3.03
N VAL A 33 4.60 6.64 1.90
CA VAL A 33 4.98 7.65 0.90
C VAL A 33 5.00 9.02 1.55
N LYS A 34 4.00 9.33 2.36
CA LYS A 34 3.91 10.64 3.00
C LYS A 34 5.11 10.91 3.89
N LYS A 35 5.51 9.93 4.70
CA LYS A 35 6.65 10.09 5.61
C LYS A 35 7.98 10.15 4.88
N LEU A 36 8.13 9.34 3.83
CA LEU A 36 9.35 9.39 3.03
C LEU A 36 9.49 10.73 2.33
N ARG A 37 8.37 11.26 1.82
CA ARG A 37 8.38 12.59 1.20
C ARG A 37 8.76 13.67 2.22
N ALA A 38 8.24 13.56 3.43
CA ALA A 38 8.57 14.51 4.50
C ALA A 38 10.05 14.44 4.86
N ASN A 39 10.70 13.32 4.62
CA ASN A 39 12.14 13.17 4.87
C ASN A 39 13.00 13.53 3.65
N GLY A 40 12.41 14.14 2.64
CA GLY A 40 13.16 14.68 1.53
C GLY A 40 13.15 13.88 0.24
N LEU A 41 12.49 12.71 0.21
CA LEU A 41 12.42 11.96 -1.02
C LEU A 41 11.43 12.60 -1.98
N LYS A 42 11.76 12.57 -3.26
CA LYS A 42 10.91 13.23 -4.26
C LYS A 42 9.88 12.25 -4.81
N LEU A 43 8.88 11.95 -3.99
CA LEU A 43 7.81 11.02 -4.35
C LEU A 43 6.53 11.79 -4.59
N HIS A 44 6.51 12.60 -5.67
CA HIS A 44 5.40 13.51 -5.96
C HIS A 44 4.50 13.06 -7.09
N THR A 45 4.89 12.03 -7.83
CA THR A 45 4.07 11.53 -8.95
C THR A 45 3.90 10.03 -8.79
N ASP A 46 2.85 9.50 -9.42
CA ASP A 46 2.61 8.06 -9.41
C ASP A 46 3.83 7.32 -9.94
N PHE A 47 4.42 7.85 -11.01
CA PHE A 47 5.59 7.21 -11.61
C PHE A 47 6.77 7.15 -10.63
N SER A 48 7.01 8.23 -9.89
CA SER A 48 8.13 8.25 -8.94
C SER A 48 7.90 7.27 -7.80
N ILE A 49 6.66 7.12 -7.35
CA ILE A 49 6.29 6.22 -6.27
C ILE A 49 6.46 4.76 -6.74
N ILE A 50 5.94 4.45 -7.92
CA ILE A 50 6.03 3.11 -8.49
C ILE A 50 7.49 2.73 -8.70
N ASN A 51 8.28 3.67 -9.22
CA ASN A 51 9.68 3.44 -9.47
C ASN A 51 10.45 3.18 -8.18
N TYR A 52 10.13 3.93 -7.14
CA TYR A 52 10.76 3.74 -5.85
C TYR A 52 10.43 2.34 -5.28
N ALA A 53 9.17 1.94 -5.40
CA ALA A 53 8.75 0.62 -4.95
C ALA A 53 9.51 -0.48 -5.70
N MET A 54 9.64 -0.32 -7.02
CA MET A 54 10.36 -1.28 -7.84
C MET A 54 11.82 -1.37 -7.45
N GLU A 55 12.49 -0.22 -7.33
CA GLU A 55 13.91 -0.19 -7.02
C GLU A 55 14.23 -0.74 -5.64
N ASN A 56 13.31 -0.59 -4.72
CA ASN A 56 13.52 -1.04 -3.36
C ASN A 56 12.83 -2.38 -3.05
N LYS A 57 12.29 -3.02 -4.09
CA LYS A 57 11.64 -4.33 -3.98
C LYS A 57 10.52 -4.32 -2.96
N MET A 58 9.64 -3.34 -3.07
CA MET A 58 8.50 -3.18 -2.19
C MET A 58 7.22 -3.55 -2.90
N ILE A 59 6.22 -3.97 -2.13
CA ILE A 59 4.87 -4.12 -2.64
C ILE A 59 4.18 -2.79 -2.39
N LEU A 60 3.64 -2.17 -3.45
CA LEU A 60 2.92 -0.91 -3.30
C LEU A 60 1.47 -1.20 -2.91
N VAL A 61 0.98 -0.53 -1.88
CA VAL A 61 -0.42 -0.59 -1.50
C VAL A 61 -1.03 0.75 -1.84
N THR A 62 -2.06 0.77 -2.69
CA THR A 62 -2.65 2.02 -3.16
C THR A 62 -4.15 1.86 -3.36
N ARG A 63 -4.87 2.97 -3.36
CA ARG A 63 -6.29 3.00 -3.73
C ARG A 63 -6.48 3.57 -5.12
N ASP A 64 -5.39 4.03 -5.75
CA ASP A 64 -5.46 4.67 -7.06
C ASP A 64 -5.45 3.60 -8.15
N THR A 65 -6.54 3.49 -8.89
CA THR A 65 -6.67 2.48 -9.94
C THR A 65 -5.64 2.66 -11.05
N GLU A 66 -5.27 3.91 -11.36
CA GLU A 66 -4.26 4.15 -12.38
C GLU A 66 -2.89 3.64 -11.94
N SER A 67 -2.53 3.86 -10.67
CA SER A 67 -1.28 3.33 -10.13
C SER A 67 -1.29 1.80 -10.11
N GLY A 68 -2.41 1.21 -9.72
CA GLY A 68 -2.55 -0.24 -9.72
C GLY A 68 -2.40 -0.84 -11.10
N GLN A 69 -3.01 -0.20 -12.10
CA GLN A 69 -2.91 -0.65 -13.48
C GLN A 69 -1.49 -0.52 -14.01
N ALA A 70 -0.82 0.58 -13.70
CA ALA A 70 0.55 0.79 -14.12
C ALA A 70 1.49 -0.27 -13.52
N CYS A 71 1.26 -0.64 -12.26
CA CYS A 71 2.04 -1.70 -11.63
C CYS A 71 1.82 -3.04 -12.34
N GLU A 72 0.55 -3.34 -12.67
CA GLU A 72 0.24 -4.58 -13.35
C GLU A 72 0.92 -4.66 -14.70
N GLU A 73 0.87 -3.56 -15.46
CA GLU A 73 1.48 -3.51 -16.78
C GLU A 73 2.99 -3.66 -16.74
N ASN A 74 3.60 -3.29 -15.63
CA ASN A 74 5.06 -3.35 -15.49
C ASN A 74 5.51 -4.49 -14.57
N ASN A 75 4.61 -5.40 -14.22
CA ASN A 75 4.91 -6.56 -13.38
C ASN A 75 5.48 -6.15 -12.02
N ILE A 76 4.98 -5.07 -11.46
CA ILE A 76 5.39 -4.60 -10.15
C ILE A 76 4.36 -5.07 -9.12
N PRO A 77 4.78 -5.72 -8.04
CA PRO A 77 3.83 -6.17 -7.03
C PRO A 77 3.04 -5.00 -6.46
N CYS A 78 1.71 -5.12 -6.47
CA CYS A 78 0.85 -4.05 -6.00
C CYS A 78 -0.43 -4.64 -5.44
N ILE A 79 -0.90 -4.08 -4.34
CA ILE A 79 -2.20 -4.41 -3.80
C ILE A 79 -3.07 -3.18 -3.94
N LEU A 80 -4.08 -3.29 -4.78
CA LEU A 80 -5.02 -2.20 -4.97
C LEU A 80 -6.18 -2.39 -4.02
N LEU A 81 -6.42 -1.40 -3.17
CA LEU A 81 -7.55 -1.41 -2.27
C LEU A 81 -8.72 -0.77 -3.02
N ASP A 82 -9.49 -1.61 -3.69
CA ASP A 82 -10.55 -1.16 -4.57
C ASP A 82 -11.72 -0.58 -3.78
N SER A 83 -12.11 0.62 -4.14
CA SER A 83 -13.22 1.32 -3.49
C SER A 83 -14.52 0.55 -3.56
N GLU A 84 -14.77 -0.14 -4.66
CA GLU A 84 -15.99 -0.93 -4.79
C GLU A 84 -15.99 -2.13 -3.86
N GLU A 85 -14.86 -2.77 -3.69
CA GLU A 85 -14.76 -3.88 -2.75
C GLU A 85 -14.97 -3.40 -1.32
N ILE A 86 -14.39 -2.26 -0.99
CA ILE A 86 -14.56 -1.68 0.35
C ILE A 86 -16.03 -1.37 0.59
N PHE A 87 -16.70 -0.82 -0.43
CA PHE A 87 -18.12 -0.50 -0.32
C PHE A 87 -18.97 -1.76 -0.12
N LYS A 88 -18.64 -2.83 -0.82
CA LYS A 88 -19.35 -4.10 -0.66
C LYS A 88 -19.18 -4.66 0.75
N ILE A 89 -17.98 -4.57 1.30
CA ILE A 89 -17.73 -5.01 2.66
C ILE A 89 -18.55 -4.17 3.63
N PHE A 90 -18.59 -2.86 3.41
CA PHE A 90 -19.37 -1.96 4.24
C PHE A 90 -20.86 -2.30 4.19
N LEU A 91 -21.39 -2.54 3.00
CA LEU A 91 -22.79 -2.89 2.85
C LEU A 91 -23.13 -4.19 3.58
N GLY A 92 -22.25 -5.19 3.47
CA GLY A 92 -22.47 -6.46 4.16
C GLY A 92 -22.57 -6.30 5.65
N ARG A 93 -21.72 -5.42 6.19
CA ARG A 93 -21.77 -5.16 7.65
C ARG A 93 -22.97 -4.35 8.04
N LEU A 94 -23.37 -3.42 7.18
CA LEU A 94 -24.52 -2.59 7.45
C LEU A 94 -25.81 -3.41 7.51
N GLU A 95 -25.91 -4.44 6.69
CA GLU A 95 -27.08 -5.31 6.68
C GLU A 95 -27.27 -6.03 8.01
N ASP A 96 -26.21 -6.22 8.77
CA ASP A 96 -26.32 -6.86 10.08
C ASP A 96 -27.13 -6.01 11.07
N TYR A 97 -27.35 -4.74 10.78
CA TYR A 97 -28.10 -3.85 11.64
C TYR A 97 -29.54 -3.67 11.20
N ASN A 98 -29.97 -4.29 10.16
CA ASN A 98 -31.36 -4.15 9.68
C ASN A 98 -32.30 -5.21 10.26
#